data_d153c1d535206ba9a1b982d2aba31375
#
_entry.id   d153c1d535206ba9a1b982d2aba31375
#
_cell.length_a   1.000
_cell.length_b   1.000
_cell.length_c   1.000
_cell.angle_alpha   90.00
_cell.angle_beta   90.00
_cell.angle_gamma   90.00
#
_symmetry.space_group_name_H-M   'P 1'
#
loop_
_entity.id
_entity.type
_entity.pdbx_description
1 polymer ?
#
loop_
_entity_poly.entity_id
_entity_poly.type
_entity_poly.pdbx_seq_one_letter_code
_entity_poly.pdbx_strand_id
1 'polypeptide(L)'
;MATLEELTTEATAEIEAAKPMYKQVNNERLEFTDADYDQAITDLANSKYNDQQFGYIQARSEAYGSVQDQLDMQYWDSVNGTTLWADHIAQVKTDNPKPE
;
A
#
# COMPACT_ATOMS: atom_id res chain seq x y z
N MET A 1 12.33 -0.33 6.86
CA MET A 1 11.55 -0.82 5.69
C MET A 1 12.21 -2.07 5.12
N ALA A 2 11.41 -3.04 4.71
CA ALA A 2 11.94 -4.25 4.09
C ALA A 2 12.47 -3.96 2.69
N THR A 3 13.57 -4.60 2.33
CA THR A 3 14.12 -4.51 0.98
C THR A 3 13.31 -5.39 0.04
N LEU A 4 13.47 -5.19 -1.26
CA LEU A 4 12.81 -6.05 -2.25
C LEU A 4 13.24 -7.52 -2.07
N GLU A 5 14.50 -7.77 -1.72
CA GLU A 5 15.02 -9.10 -1.45
C GLU A 5 14.29 -9.76 -0.26
N GLU A 6 14.11 -9.02 0.83
CA GLU A 6 13.37 -9.50 2.01
C GLU A 6 11.92 -9.80 1.66
N LEU A 7 11.29 -8.94 0.87
CA LEU A 7 9.90 -9.13 0.41
C LEU A 7 9.79 -10.32 -0.55
N THR A 8 10.81 -10.57 -1.35
CA THR A 8 10.85 -11.75 -2.22
C THR A 8 10.92 -13.03 -1.39
N THR A 9 11.70 -13.05 -0.33
CA THR A 9 11.78 -14.17 0.60
C THR A 9 10.42 -14.43 1.26
N GLU A 10 9.74 -13.36 1.71
CA GLU A 10 8.43 -13.45 2.30
C GLU A 10 7.39 -13.95 1.29
N ALA A 11 7.42 -13.43 0.06
CA ALA A 11 6.53 -13.85 -1.02
C ALA A 11 6.76 -15.33 -1.37
N THR A 12 8.01 -15.79 -1.38
CA THR A 12 8.34 -17.20 -1.60
C THR A 12 7.68 -18.08 -0.56
N ALA A 13 7.77 -17.71 0.71
CA ALA A 13 7.15 -18.47 1.79
C ALA A 13 5.62 -18.53 1.64
N GLU A 14 4.99 -17.41 1.28
CA GLU A 14 3.54 -17.36 1.09
C GLU A 14 3.09 -18.22 -0.09
N ILE A 15 3.81 -18.19 -1.21
CA ILE A 15 3.49 -19.00 -2.38
C ILE A 15 3.71 -20.49 -2.08
N GLU A 16 4.78 -20.84 -1.38
CA GLU A 16 5.02 -22.23 -0.98
C GLU A 16 3.90 -22.76 -0.10
N ALA A 17 3.40 -21.93 0.81
CA ALA A 17 2.27 -22.32 1.67
C ALA A 17 0.96 -22.48 0.91
N ALA A 18 0.83 -21.82 -0.24
CA ALA A 18 -0.38 -21.88 -1.08
C ALA A 18 -0.37 -23.02 -2.11
N LYS A 19 0.74 -23.73 -2.25
CA LYS A 19 0.83 -24.87 -3.20
C LYS A 19 -0.06 -26.03 -2.81
N PRO A 20 -0.63 -26.75 -3.77
CA PRO A 20 -0.51 -26.53 -5.22
C PRO A 20 -1.45 -25.41 -5.70
N MET A 21 -1.03 -24.67 -6.71
CA MET A 21 -1.83 -23.63 -7.36
C MET A 21 -2.16 -24.05 -8.79
N TYR A 22 -3.28 -23.55 -9.29
CA TYR A 22 -3.80 -23.95 -10.60
C TYR A 22 -4.16 -22.73 -11.41
N LYS A 23 -4.06 -22.87 -12.72
CA LYS A 23 -4.52 -21.87 -13.69
C LYS A 23 -5.50 -22.53 -14.65
N GLN A 24 -6.32 -21.73 -15.29
CA GLN A 24 -7.26 -22.21 -16.28
C GLN A 24 -6.83 -21.73 -17.67
N VAL A 25 -6.65 -22.70 -18.58
CA VAL A 25 -6.25 -22.43 -19.96
C VAL A 25 -7.18 -23.23 -20.86
N ASN A 26 -7.91 -22.56 -21.76
CA ASN A 26 -8.84 -23.21 -22.71
C ASN A 26 -9.83 -24.16 -22.03
N ASN A 27 -10.40 -23.74 -20.89
CA ASN A 27 -11.34 -24.51 -20.08
C ASN A 27 -10.73 -25.72 -19.37
N GLU A 28 -9.41 -25.86 -19.37
CA GLU A 28 -8.70 -26.87 -18.61
C GLU A 28 -8.05 -26.28 -17.37
N ARG A 29 -8.15 -26.98 -16.25
CA ARG A 29 -7.47 -26.61 -15.01
C ARG A 29 -6.10 -27.26 -14.99
N LEU A 30 -5.07 -26.46 -15.07
CA LEU A 30 -3.68 -26.93 -15.10
C LEU A 30 -2.95 -26.48 -13.84
N GLU A 31 -2.14 -27.37 -13.29
CA GLU A 31 -1.28 -27.02 -12.16
C GLU A 31 -0.19 -26.05 -12.63
N PHE A 32 0.19 -25.11 -11.76
CA PHE A 32 1.29 -24.19 -12.03
C PHE A 32 2.58 -24.96 -12.30
N THR A 33 3.32 -24.50 -13.31
CA THR A 33 4.69 -24.96 -13.56
C THR A 33 5.65 -24.19 -12.65
N ASP A 34 6.92 -24.61 -12.63
CA ASP A 34 7.96 -23.88 -11.87
C ASP A 34 8.05 -22.43 -12.33
N ALA A 35 7.95 -22.18 -13.64
CA ALA A 35 7.97 -20.82 -14.19
C ALA A 35 6.75 -20.01 -13.70
N ASP A 36 5.59 -20.63 -13.61
CA ASP A 36 4.38 -19.96 -13.08
C ASP A 36 4.56 -19.58 -11.62
N TYR A 37 5.14 -20.44 -10.81
CA TYR A 37 5.43 -20.15 -9.40
C TYR A 37 6.46 -19.02 -9.26
N ASP A 38 7.52 -19.03 -10.08
CA ASP A 38 8.53 -17.98 -10.07
C ASP A 38 7.91 -16.62 -10.42
N GLN A 39 7.03 -16.59 -11.41
CA GLN A 39 6.33 -15.35 -11.79
C GLN A 39 5.40 -14.88 -10.67
N ALA A 40 4.68 -15.79 -10.04
CA ALA A 40 3.79 -15.45 -8.92
C ALA A 40 4.58 -14.85 -7.75
N ILE A 41 5.75 -15.40 -7.44
CA ILE A 41 6.62 -14.88 -6.39
C ILE A 41 7.10 -13.47 -6.73
N THR A 42 7.55 -13.26 -7.97
CA THR A 42 8.01 -11.95 -8.44
C THR A 42 6.88 -10.92 -8.37
N ASP A 43 5.69 -11.27 -8.86
CA ASP A 43 4.54 -10.37 -8.86
C ASP A 43 4.11 -10.01 -7.43
N LEU A 44 4.08 -10.98 -6.53
CA LEU A 44 3.72 -10.75 -5.14
C LEU A 44 4.75 -9.86 -4.43
N ALA A 45 6.04 -10.13 -4.66
CA ALA A 45 7.11 -9.33 -4.08
C ALA A 45 7.04 -7.88 -4.56
N ASN A 46 6.81 -7.65 -5.85
CA ASN A 46 6.67 -6.32 -6.43
C ASN A 46 5.43 -5.60 -5.89
N SER A 47 4.32 -6.32 -5.72
CA SER A 47 3.09 -5.75 -5.13
C SER A 47 3.34 -5.30 -3.70
N LYS A 48 4.00 -6.12 -2.88
CA LYS A 48 4.36 -5.77 -1.50
C LYS A 48 5.29 -4.55 -1.45
N TYR A 49 6.26 -4.51 -2.36
CA TYR A 49 7.20 -3.40 -2.44
C TYR A 49 6.48 -2.08 -2.81
N ASN A 50 5.60 -2.13 -3.80
CA ASN A 50 4.81 -0.96 -4.19
C ASN A 50 3.91 -0.49 -3.05
N ASP A 51 3.25 -1.39 -2.34
CA ASP A 51 2.42 -1.05 -1.19
C ASP A 51 3.26 -0.37 -0.11
N GLN A 52 4.46 -0.87 0.14
CA GLN A 52 5.37 -0.30 1.12
C GLN A 52 5.84 1.11 0.74
N GLN A 53 6.16 1.33 -0.55
CA GLN A 53 6.68 2.60 -1.03
C GLN A 53 5.59 3.67 -1.20
N PHE A 54 4.38 3.28 -1.58
CA PHE A 54 3.34 4.21 -2.00
C PHE A 54 2.03 4.13 -1.20
N GLY A 55 1.89 3.14 -0.33
CA GLY A 55 0.68 2.97 0.48
C GLY A 55 0.38 4.19 1.37
N TYR A 56 1.39 4.92 1.79
CA TYR A 56 1.21 6.13 2.60
C TYR A 56 0.40 7.20 1.86
N ILE A 57 0.48 7.25 0.53
CA ILE A 57 -0.25 8.23 -0.29
C ILE A 57 -1.75 8.02 -0.14
N GLN A 58 -2.20 6.77 -0.28
CA GLN A 58 -3.61 6.43 -0.12
C GLN A 58 -4.08 6.68 1.32
N ALA A 59 -3.29 6.24 2.29
CA ALA A 59 -3.62 6.42 3.70
C ALA A 59 -3.70 7.90 4.08
N ARG A 60 -2.78 8.72 3.59
CA ARG A 60 -2.83 10.17 3.82
C ARG A 60 -4.05 10.80 3.16
N SER A 61 -4.34 10.41 1.90
CA SER A 61 -5.50 10.92 1.17
C SER A 61 -6.80 10.70 1.93
N GLU A 62 -6.98 9.50 2.47
CA GLU A 62 -8.17 9.16 3.27
C GLU A 62 -8.21 9.93 4.58
N ALA A 63 -7.07 10.05 5.25
CA ALA A 63 -6.99 10.71 6.56
C ALA A 63 -7.13 12.23 6.48
N TYR A 64 -6.72 12.85 5.38
CA TYR A 64 -6.88 14.31 5.21
C TYR A 64 -8.34 14.75 5.18
N GLY A 65 -9.23 13.89 4.70
CA GLY A 65 -10.62 14.25 4.47
C GLY A 65 -10.81 14.99 3.15
N SER A 66 -12.02 15.47 2.92
CA SER A 66 -12.35 16.15 1.67
C SER A 66 -11.66 17.51 1.57
N VAL A 67 -11.47 17.98 0.33
CA VAL A 67 -10.93 19.33 0.07
C VAL A 67 -11.86 20.38 0.67
N GLN A 68 -13.18 20.16 0.61
CA GLN A 68 -14.17 21.08 1.19
C GLN A 68 -14.00 21.21 2.70
N ASP A 69 -13.84 20.08 3.41
CA ASP A 69 -13.62 20.10 4.85
C ASP A 69 -12.32 20.81 5.21
N GLN A 70 -11.27 20.59 4.43
CA GLN A 70 -9.99 21.25 4.64
C GLN A 70 -10.09 22.76 4.42
N LEU A 71 -10.81 23.20 3.40
CA LEU A 71 -11.05 24.63 3.14
C LEU A 71 -11.84 25.26 4.29
N ASP A 72 -12.82 24.56 4.82
CA ASP A 72 -13.58 25.03 5.99
C ASP A 72 -12.65 25.17 7.20
N MET A 73 -11.75 24.21 7.42
CA MET A 73 -10.78 24.31 8.52
C MET A 73 -9.88 25.54 8.36
N GLN A 74 -9.41 25.81 7.14
CA GLN A 74 -8.60 27.00 6.85
C GLN A 74 -9.36 28.28 7.12
N TYR A 75 -10.63 28.35 6.69
CA TYR A 75 -11.49 29.51 6.92
C TYR A 75 -11.66 29.78 8.41
N TRP A 76 -12.04 28.77 9.19
CA TRP A 76 -12.27 28.93 10.62
C TRP A 76 -10.96 29.23 11.38
N ASP A 77 -9.81 28.68 10.92
CA ASP A 77 -8.52 29.04 11.48
C ASP A 77 -8.23 30.52 11.30
N SER A 78 -8.53 31.06 10.13
CA SER A 78 -8.35 32.47 9.84
C SER A 78 -9.24 33.36 10.72
N VAL A 79 -10.51 32.95 10.89
CA VAL A 79 -11.48 33.71 11.70
C VAL A 79 -11.13 33.66 13.18
N ASN A 80 -10.73 32.49 13.68
CA ASN A 80 -10.52 32.25 15.11
C ASN A 80 -9.07 32.42 15.56
N GLY A 81 -8.14 32.61 14.62
CA GLY A 81 -6.71 32.69 14.95
C GLY A 81 -6.13 31.39 15.45
N THR A 82 -6.64 30.26 14.92
CA THR A 82 -6.19 28.91 15.32
C THR A 82 -5.34 28.26 14.24
N THR A 83 -4.78 27.09 14.53
CA THR A 83 -3.93 26.31 13.60
C THR A 83 -4.45 24.87 13.43
N LEU A 84 -5.74 24.67 13.54
CA LEU A 84 -6.34 23.32 13.52
C LEU A 84 -6.05 22.58 12.22
N TRP A 85 -6.10 23.27 11.09
CA TRP A 85 -5.80 22.65 9.79
C TRP A 85 -4.33 22.24 9.69
N ALA A 86 -3.40 23.12 10.05
CA ALA A 86 -1.97 22.80 10.03
C ALA A 86 -1.65 21.64 10.97
N ASP A 87 -2.26 21.61 12.15
CA ASP A 87 -2.08 20.54 13.13
C ASP A 87 -2.64 19.22 12.61
N HIS A 88 -3.81 19.25 11.95
CA HIS A 88 -4.41 18.06 11.33
C HIS A 88 -3.51 17.48 10.24
N ILE A 89 -3.00 18.32 9.34
CA ILE A 89 -2.09 17.90 8.27
C ILE A 89 -0.80 17.28 8.85
N ALA A 90 -0.23 17.92 9.87
CA ALA A 90 0.96 17.41 10.52
C ALA A 90 0.71 16.04 11.19
N GLN A 91 -0.45 15.88 11.82
CA GLN A 91 -0.81 14.62 12.48
C GLN A 91 -0.98 13.49 11.45
N VAL A 92 -1.65 13.77 10.32
CA VAL A 92 -1.82 12.78 9.24
C VAL A 92 -0.47 12.33 8.70
N LYS A 93 0.46 13.24 8.50
CA LYS A 93 1.81 12.91 8.02
C LYS A 93 2.60 12.09 9.04
N THR A 94 2.41 12.37 10.33
CA THR A 94 3.05 11.61 11.41
C THR A 94 2.49 10.20 11.51
N ASP A 95 1.17 10.05 11.39
CA ASP A 95 0.51 8.75 11.48
C ASP A 95 0.75 7.87 10.25
N ASN A 96 1.01 8.50 9.10
CA ASN A 96 1.21 7.80 7.82
C ASN A 96 2.54 8.27 7.19
N PRO A 97 3.67 7.87 7.77
CA PRO A 97 4.96 8.40 7.34
C PRO A 97 5.35 7.94 5.94
N LYS A 98 6.04 8.82 5.22
CA LYS A 98 6.64 8.49 3.94
C LYS A 98 7.80 7.52 4.17
N PRO A 99 7.95 6.46 3.35
CA PRO A 99 9.10 5.56 3.45
C PRO A 99 10.42 6.29 3.25
N GLU A 100 11.42 5.88 3.99
CA GLU A 100 12.78 6.40 3.84
C GLU A 100 13.49 5.81 2.64
#